data_6a97c6b7972826de4277a4165d6c3ce6
#
_entry.id   6a97c6b7972826de4277a4165d6c3ce6
#
_cell.length_a   1.000
_cell.length_b   1.000
_cell.length_c   1.000
_cell.angle_alpha   90.00
_cell.angle_beta   90.00
_cell.angle_gamma   90.00
#
_symmetry.space_group_name_H-M   'P 1'
#
loop_
_entity.id
_entity.type
_entity.pdbx_description
1 polymer ?
#
loop_
_entity_poly.entity_id
_entity_poly.type
_entity_poly.pdbx_seq_one_letter_code
_entity_poly.pdbx_strand_id
1 'polypeptide(L)'
;MGTCGGCSKLNHITLSMKFFIDQHGCAKNQVDGELIINLLKKKDWEQTFEASEADLIVVNSCGFIESAKTESINAVMSARQMYPKAKILLAGCLAERYANDLKDDLTEADGFFGNGDLNQIYKVLEPLMKNERPVLVPEQKGVCCGDRNLLLSFKGTAFVKITEGCNNRCSFCAIPIIRGDLRSRKADEIVSEIKELVSKGVYEINLIGQDLAAYGTGATDNCFGDGRTFLPNGTPGSEVLKQMDADGRRLNDEKNICVNPCESASDSKSGLARLIKMISQIEGTFAVRLLYIHPDHFNEDILPVMKADSRFLHYFDIPFQNGDDEIIKKMNRVGSRQKYKALIEKIRSVFPDAAIRTTFMAGFPGESDEAFENTKAFLRQIATDWSGCFSYSKEDDTPAYSFKKQVPHKTAEKRAAELVEIQAEITRERLKTRCGGEYDILIEEVLSESNENPDEGLAIGRAWFQAPEVDGSVVVRYDRSSESESAAVKTGRLVRVKITSSGDVDLNGDFLSDSPLNEKIKVSDELEFAQNL
;
A
#
# COMPACT_ATOMS: atom_id res chain seq x y z
N MET A 1 -64.44 -1.94 38.92
CA MET A 1 -63.28 -1.42 39.64
C MET A 1 -62.07 -1.79 38.79
N GLY A 2 -61.59 -0.76 38.13
CA GLY A 2 -60.47 -0.86 37.22
C GLY A 2 -59.15 -0.74 37.95
N THR A 3 -58.12 -1.21 37.38
CA THR A 3 -56.80 -0.63 37.54
C THR A 3 -56.04 -0.75 36.22
N CYS A 4 -55.88 0.38 35.65
CA CYS A 4 -55.01 0.66 34.53
C CYS A 4 -53.56 0.54 35.00
N GLY A 5 -52.75 -0.33 34.38
CA GLY A 5 -51.32 -0.42 34.55
C GLY A 5 -50.66 -0.12 33.23
N GLY A 6 -50.53 1.14 32.87
CA GLY A 6 -49.74 1.59 31.74
C GLY A 6 -48.25 1.41 32.06
N CYS A 7 -47.62 0.35 31.56
CA CYS A 7 -46.18 0.21 31.56
C CYS A 7 -45.66 1.02 30.36
N SER A 8 -45.23 2.25 30.60
CA SER A 8 -44.48 3.04 29.62
C SER A 8 -43.15 2.34 29.36
N LYS A 9 -43.02 1.70 28.19
CA LYS A 9 -41.73 1.32 27.64
C LYS A 9 -40.97 2.63 27.38
N LEU A 10 -40.11 2.98 28.29
CA LEU A 10 -39.02 3.90 28.04
C LEU A 10 -38.16 3.26 26.94
N ASN A 11 -38.33 3.71 25.72
CA ASN A 11 -37.35 3.51 24.66
C ASN A 11 -36.06 4.21 25.15
N HIS A 12 -35.15 3.46 25.71
CA HIS A 12 -33.77 3.90 25.79
C HIS A 12 -33.28 4.05 24.35
N ILE A 13 -33.33 5.26 23.82
CA ILE A 13 -32.51 5.65 22.67
C ILE A 13 -31.06 5.56 23.21
N THR A 14 -30.44 4.44 23.05
CA THR A 14 -29.00 4.35 23.17
C THR A 14 -28.45 5.16 22.01
N LEU A 15 -28.03 6.40 22.28
CA LEU A 15 -27.30 7.20 21.31
C LEU A 15 -26.06 6.35 20.92
N SER A 16 -25.98 5.96 19.66
CA SER A 16 -24.81 5.30 19.10
C SER A 16 -23.64 6.27 19.21
N MET A 17 -22.50 5.81 19.73
CA MET A 17 -21.28 6.62 19.77
C MET A 17 -20.75 6.81 18.36
N LYS A 18 -20.37 8.03 18.00
CA LYS A 18 -19.84 8.37 16.68
C LYS A 18 -18.31 8.40 16.70
N PHE A 19 -17.70 7.87 15.64
CA PHE A 19 -16.24 7.97 15.46
C PHE A 19 -15.86 8.53 14.09
N PHE A 20 -14.76 9.22 14.05
CA PHE A 20 -14.08 9.72 12.86
C PHE A 20 -12.69 9.10 12.76
N ILE A 21 -12.28 8.72 11.55
CA ILE A 21 -10.91 8.26 11.26
C ILE A 21 -10.17 9.38 10.52
N ASP A 22 -9.08 9.86 11.12
CA ASP A 22 -8.12 10.74 10.48
C ASP A 22 -6.96 9.87 9.97
N GLN A 23 -6.95 9.66 8.64
CA GLN A 23 -6.08 8.68 7.99
C GLN A 23 -4.78 9.31 7.50
N HIS A 24 -3.63 8.81 7.98
CA HIS A 24 -2.30 9.22 7.56
C HIS A 24 -1.45 8.03 7.07
N GLY A 25 -0.40 8.34 6.31
CA GLY A 25 0.61 7.37 5.93
C GLY A 25 0.34 6.63 4.62
N CYS A 26 0.75 5.37 4.53
CA CYS A 26 0.78 4.61 3.28
C CYS A 26 -0.42 3.66 3.13
N ALA A 27 -0.57 3.04 1.95
CA ALA A 27 -1.61 2.06 1.65
C ALA A 27 -1.75 0.93 2.68
N LYS A 28 -0.65 0.51 3.35
CA LYS A 28 -0.72 -0.49 4.43
C LYS A 28 -1.43 0.04 5.67
N ASN A 29 -1.15 1.30 6.00
CA ASN A 29 -1.82 1.97 7.12
C ASN A 29 -3.28 2.28 6.80
N GLN A 30 -3.59 2.55 5.52
CA GLN A 30 -4.97 2.72 5.05
C GLN A 30 -5.79 1.43 5.25
N VAL A 31 -5.26 0.27 4.87
CA VAL A 31 -5.92 -1.03 5.15
C VAL A 31 -6.11 -1.25 6.66
N ASP A 32 -5.15 -0.83 7.49
CA ASP A 32 -5.31 -0.88 8.95
C ASP A 32 -6.46 0.02 9.43
N GLY A 33 -6.61 1.22 8.86
CA GLY A 33 -7.74 2.13 9.12
C GLY A 33 -9.09 1.53 8.73
N GLU A 34 -9.18 0.91 7.54
CA GLU A 34 -10.39 0.21 7.07
C GLU A 34 -10.79 -0.94 8.00
N LEU A 35 -9.81 -1.68 8.54
CA LEU A 35 -10.06 -2.72 9.54
C LEU A 35 -10.53 -2.14 10.87
N ILE A 36 -9.95 -1.02 11.33
CA ILE A 36 -10.39 -0.31 12.55
C ILE A 36 -11.84 0.14 12.39
N ILE A 37 -12.21 0.73 11.25
CA ILE A 37 -13.59 1.13 10.94
C ILE A 37 -14.54 -0.06 11.10
N ASN A 38 -14.21 -1.19 10.49
CA ASN A 38 -15.07 -2.37 10.55
C ASN A 38 -15.17 -2.94 11.98
N LEU A 39 -14.07 -2.93 12.74
CA LEU A 39 -14.07 -3.34 14.15
C LEU A 39 -14.96 -2.44 15.01
N LEU A 40 -14.92 -1.13 14.82
CA LEU A 40 -15.77 -0.17 15.54
C LEU A 40 -17.25 -0.36 15.17
N LYS A 41 -17.57 -0.48 13.86
CA LYS A 41 -18.94 -0.75 13.39
C LYS A 41 -19.51 -2.08 13.96
N LYS A 42 -18.68 -3.13 14.13
CA LYS A 42 -19.10 -4.40 14.79
C LYS A 42 -19.44 -4.25 16.29
N LYS A 43 -19.15 -3.10 16.89
CA LYS A 43 -19.49 -2.76 18.28
C LYS A 43 -20.52 -1.65 18.38
N ASP A 44 -21.35 -1.51 17.34
CA ASP A 44 -22.45 -0.55 17.27
C ASP A 44 -22.00 0.91 17.35
N TRP A 45 -20.72 1.22 17.00
CA TRP A 45 -20.27 2.58 16.77
C TRP A 45 -20.66 3.02 15.37
N GLU A 46 -21.13 4.26 15.25
CA GLU A 46 -21.47 4.88 13.97
C GLU A 46 -20.29 5.68 13.43
N GLN A 47 -19.92 5.45 12.17
CA GLN A 47 -18.93 6.26 11.51
C GLN A 47 -19.55 7.60 11.08
N THR A 48 -18.84 8.69 11.36
CA THR A 48 -19.13 10.00 10.77
C THR A 48 -17.97 10.44 9.87
N PHE A 49 -18.29 11.22 8.84
CA PHE A 49 -17.31 11.87 7.98
C PHE A 49 -17.07 13.33 8.40
N GLU A 50 -17.80 13.81 9.41
CA GLU A 50 -17.64 15.12 10.01
C GLU A 50 -17.01 14.98 11.39
N ALA A 51 -15.72 15.36 11.52
CA ALA A 51 -14.99 15.25 12.79
C ALA A 51 -15.65 16.03 13.94
N SER A 52 -16.42 17.09 13.62
CA SER A 52 -17.18 17.89 14.59
C SER A 52 -18.30 17.13 15.28
N GLU A 53 -18.79 16.04 14.70
CA GLU A 53 -19.84 15.18 15.24
C GLU A 53 -19.29 13.96 16.02
N ALA A 54 -17.99 13.75 16.00
CA ALA A 54 -17.38 12.55 16.56
C ALA A 54 -17.24 12.62 18.09
N ASP A 55 -17.62 11.53 18.77
CA ASP A 55 -17.28 11.28 20.18
C ASP A 55 -15.83 10.78 20.31
N LEU A 56 -15.33 10.10 19.26
CA LEU A 56 -13.97 9.57 19.16
C LEU A 56 -13.34 9.93 17.82
N ILE A 57 -12.17 10.54 17.85
CA ILE A 57 -11.29 10.74 16.69
C ILE A 57 -10.14 9.76 16.80
N VAL A 58 -9.99 8.88 15.82
CA VAL A 58 -8.85 7.97 15.71
C VAL A 58 -7.88 8.54 14.68
N VAL A 59 -6.73 9.03 15.14
CA VAL A 59 -5.63 9.45 14.27
C VAL A 59 -4.80 8.22 13.93
N ASN A 60 -5.01 7.65 12.73
CA ASN A 60 -4.28 6.49 12.25
C ASN A 60 -2.93 6.93 11.65
N SER A 61 -1.90 6.91 12.45
CA SER A 61 -0.65 7.66 12.31
C SER A 61 0.45 6.91 11.56
N CYS A 62 1.37 7.67 10.97
CA CYS A 62 2.61 7.18 10.38
C CYS A 62 3.82 7.45 11.29
N GLY A 63 4.66 6.42 11.51
CA GLY A 63 5.87 6.51 12.35
C GLY A 63 7.17 6.20 11.60
N PHE A 64 7.16 6.30 10.25
CA PHE A 64 8.25 5.79 9.42
C PHE A 64 9.39 6.80 9.23
N ILE A 65 9.07 8.05 8.89
CA ILE A 65 10.05 9.14 8.68
C ILE A 65 9.64 10.38 9.46
N GLU A 66 10.59 11.29 9.70
CA GLU A 66 10.39 12.47 10.56
C GLU A 66 9.23 13.36 10.10
N SER A 67 9.11 13.62 8.79
CA SER A 67 8.02 14.43 8.26
C SER A 67 6.64 13.83 8.53
N ALA A 68 6.49 12.50 8.37
CA ALA A 68 5.23 11.81 8.62
C ALA A 68 4.91 11.69 10.13
N LYS A 69 5.94 11.60 10.99
CA LYS A 69 5.76 11.70 12.44
C LYS A 69 5.23 13.07 12.84
N THR A 70 5.85 14.13 12.31
CA THR A 70 5.43 15.51 12.54
C THR A 70 4.00 15.77 12.07
N GLU A 71 3.63 15.29 10.89
CA GLU A 71 2.26 15.35 10.37
C GLU A 71 1.26 14.69 11.32
N SER A 72 1.54 13.47 11.75
CA SER A 72 0.68 12.71 12.67
C SER A 72 0.53 13.38 14.04
N ILE A 73 1.60 13.96 14.59
CA ILE A 73 1.55 14.72 15.86
C ILE A 73 0.70 15.99 15.68
N ASN A 74 0.93 16.72 14.59
CA ASN A 74 0.16 17.93 14.29
C ASN A 74 -1.34 17.63 14.10
N ALA A 75 -1.70 16.48 13.54
CA ALA A 75 -3.09 16.04 13.43
C ALA A 75 -3.74 15.86 14.81
N VAL A 76 -3.05 15.22 15.77
CA VAL A 76 -3.53 15.08 17.16
C VAL A 76 -3.71 16.45 17.83
N MET A 77 -2.72 17.35 17.70
CA MET A 77 -2.78 18.70 18.29
C MET A 77 -3.93 19.51 17.67
N SER A 78 -4.10 19.45 16.36
CA SER A 78 -5.17 20.14 15.64
C SER A 78 -6.54 19.60 16.03
N ALA A 79 -6.68 18.26 16.11
CA ALA A 79 -7.92 17.63 16.55
C ALA A 79 -8.31 18.06 17.96
N ARG A 80 -7.36 18.12 18.90
CA ARG A 80 -7.63 18.60 20.27
C ARG A 80 -8.05 20.06 20.31
N GLN A 81 -7.40 20.90 19.50
CA GLN A 81 -7.74 22.32 19.44
C GLN A 81 -9.14 22.56 18.87
N MET A 82 -9.48 21.85 17.77
CA MET A 82 -10.74 22.03 17.08
C MET A 82 -11.93 21.31 17.77
N TYR A 83 -11.67 20.14 18.37
CA TYR A 83 -12.69 19.26 18.95
C TYR A 83 -12.37 18.91 20.40
N PRO A 84 -12.41 19.89 21.34
CA PRO A 84 -11.95 19.72 22.73
C PRO A 84 -12.76 18.70 23.53
N LYS A 85 -13.96 18.31 23.06
CA LYS A 85 -14.83 17.34 23.74
C LYS A 85 -14.65 15.91 23.24
N ALA A 86 -14.19 15.74 22.01
CA ALA A 86 -13.96 14.43 21.44
C ALA A 86 -12.80 13.72 22.14
N LYS A 87 -12.89 12.40 22.26
CA LYS A 87 -11.73 11.57 22.64
C LYS A 87 -10.81 11.43 21.45
N ILE A 88 -9.50 11.50 21.68
CA ILE A 88 -8.48 11.38 20.65
C ILE A 88 -7.63 10.16 20.93
N LEU A 89 -7.67 9.18 20.03
CA LEU A 89 -6.86 7.97 20.06
C LEU A 89 -5.77 8.06 19.00
N LEU A 90 -4.51 8.18 19.42
CA LEU A 90 -3.38 8.01 18.49
C LEU A 90 -3.18 6.51 18.23
N ALA A 91 -3.47 6.08 17.01
CA ALA A 91 -3.32 4.70 16.56
C ALA A 91 -2.26 4.58 15.47
N GLY A 92 -1.88 3.34 15.10
CA GLY A 92 -1.02 3.08 13.95
C GLY A 92 0.48 3.06 14.24
N CYS A 93 1.28 3.33 13.19
CA CYS A 93 2.73 3.13 13.21
C CYS A 93 3.48 4.03 14.21
N LEU A 94 3.03 5.27 14.43
CA LEU A 94 3.64 6.18 15.39
C LEU A 94 3.39 5.70 16.82
N ALA A 95 2.15 5.29 17.13
CA ALA A 95 1.81 4.72 18.43
C ALA A 95 2.55 3.39 18.66
N GLU A 96 2.67 2.52 17.65
CA GLU A 96 3.44 1.27 17.76
C GLU A 96 4.87 1.53 18.21
N ARG A 97 5.52 2.55 17.61
CA ARG A 97 6.94 2.81 17.84
C ARG A 97 7.21 3.63 19.09
N TYR A 98 6.38 4.63 19.37
CA TYR A 98 6.69 5.68 20.34
C TYR A 98 5.61 5.92 21.42
N ALA A 99 4.59 5.04 21.57
CA ALA A 99 3.53 5.27 22.55
C ALA A 99 4.06 5.49 23.97
N ASN A 100 5.11 4.75 24.36
CA ASN A 100 5.70 4.88 25.71
C ASN A 100 6.47 6.19 25.91
N ASP A 101 7.04 6.75 24.85
CA ASP A 101 7.77 8.03 24.91
C ASP A 101 6.79 9.21 24.85
N LEU A 102 5.77 9.09 23.97
CA LEU A 102 4.79 10.15 23.74
C LEU A 102 3.70 10.26 24.83
N LYS A 103 3.45 9.20 25.60
CA LYS A 103 2.35 9.21 26.59
C LYS A 103 2.43 10.34 27.61
N ASP A 104 3.64 10.78 27.97
CA ASP A 104 3.84 11.83 28.96
C ASP A 104 3.92 13.22 28.33
N ASP A 105 4.37 13.32 27.08
CA ASP A 105 4.61 14.58 26.37
C ASP A 105 3.42 15.01 25.49
N LEU A 106 2.75 14.07 24.80
CA LEU A 106 1.60 14.37 23.92
C LEU A 106 0.29 14.28 24.70
N THR A 107 0.05 15.25 25.58
CA THR A 107 -1.13 15.29 26.47
C THR A 107 -2.46 15.47 25.75
N GLU A 108 -2.44 15.91 24.50
CA GLU A 108 -3.58 16.09 23.62
C GLU A 108 -4.23 14.76 23.20
N ALA A 109 -3.49 13.65 23.18
CA ALA A 109 -4.04 12.33 22.96
C ALA A 109 -4.61 11.75 24.25
N ASP A 110 -5.85 11.25 24.22
CA ASP A 110 -6.47 10.56 25.38
C ASP A 110 -6.03 9.09 25.49
N GLY A 111 -5.45 8.51 24.44
CA GLY A 111 -4.94 7.14 24.45
C GLY A 111 -4.05 6.82 23.28
N PHE A 112 -3.36 5.65 23.37
CA PHE A 112 -2.41 5.20 22.36
C PHE A 112 -2.66 3.73 22.02
N PHE A 113 -2.65 3.40 20.72
CA PHE A 113 -2.89 2.05 20.23
C PHE A 113 -1.96 1.66 19.09
N GLY A 114 -1.07 0.70 19.31
CA GLY A 114 -0.17 0.15 18.31
C GLY A 114 -0.89 -0.72 17.25
N ASN A 115 -0.19 -1.04 16.16
CA ASN A 115 -0.74 -1.77 15.01
C ASN A 115 -0.42 -3.28 15.00
N GLY A 116 0.15 -3.83 16.08
CA GLY A 116 0.57 -5.23 16.14
C GLY A 116 -0.58 -6.24 16.03
N ASP A 117 -1.74 -5.93 16.65
CA ASP A 117 -2.98 -6.72 16.56
C ASP A 117 -4.19 -5.79 16.73
N LEU A 118 -4.80 -5.40 15.62
CA LEU A 118 -5.92 -4.46 15.60
C LEU A 118 -7.18 -4.99 16.31
N ASN A 119 -7.35 -6.30 16.43
CA ASN A 119 -8.49 -6.89 17.14
C ASN A 119 -8.52 -6.53 18.64
N GLN A 120 -7.40 -6.06 19.18
CA GLN A 120 -7.31 -5.65 20.58
C GLN A 120 -7.77 -4.20 20.84
N ILE A 121 -8.23 -3.47 19.83
CA ILE A 121 -8.66 -2.06 19.96
C ILE A 121 -9.71 -1.89 21.07
N TYR A 122 -10.58 -2.87 21.29
CA TYR A 122 -11.60 -2.82 22.34
C TYR A 122 -11.04 -2.67 23.76
N LYS A 123 -9.82 -3.17 23.99
CA LYS A 123 -9.14 -3.02 25.29
C LYS A 123 -8.73 -1.58 25.59
N VAL A 124 -8.66 -0.74 24.56
CA VAL A 124 -8.34 0.68 24.66
C VAL A 124 -9.61 1.52 24.74
N LEU A 125 -10.64 1.18 23.97
CA LEU A 125 -11.85 2.00 23.87
C LEU A 125 -12.61 2.12 25.19
N GLU A 126 -12.80 1.02 25.91
CA GLU A 126 -13.58 1.04 27.16
C GLU A 126 -12.95 1.93 28.25
N PRO A 127 -11.64 1.81 28.58
CA PRO A 127 -11.00 2.72 29.53
C PRO A 127 -10.94 4.16 29.00
N LEU A 128 -10.70 4.36 27.69
CA LEU A 128 -10.68 5.68 27.06
C LEU A 128 -11.98 6.45 27.30
N MET A 129 -13.13 5.79 27.09
CA MET A 129 -14.45 6.40 27.31
C MET A 129 -14.77 6.63 28.77
N LYS A 130 -14.07 5.97 29.70
CA LYS A 130 -14.15 6.24 31.15
C LYS A 130 -13.19 7.34 31.62
N ASN A 131 -12.60 8.11 30.71
CA ASN A 131 -11.58 9.14 30.95
C ASN A 131 -10.28 8.61 31.54
N GLU A 132 -9.98 7.33 31.34
CA GLU A 132 -8.66 6.78 31.57
C GLU A 132 -7.79 7.07 30.34
N ARG A 133 -6.48 6.96 30.50
CA ARG A 133 -5.53 7.21 29.40
C ARG A 133 -4.76 5.95 29.05
N PRO A 134 -5.39 5.01 28.31
CA PRO A 134 -4.79 3.72 28.01
C PRO A 134 -3.63 3.84 27.03
N VAL A 135 -2.60 3.01 27.24
CA VAL A 135 -1.50 2.79 26.30
C VAL A 135 -1.41 1.29 26.05
N LEU A 136 -1.65 0.89 24.81
CA LEU A 136 -1.58 -0.51 24.40
C LEU A 136 -0.81 -0.65 23.10
N VAL A 137 0.33 -1.32 23.18
CA VAL A 137 1.14 -1.76 22.04
C VAL A 137 1.03 -3.29 21.98
N PRO A 138 0.13 -3.83 21.15
CA PRO A 138 -0.08 -5.27 21.05
C PRO A 138 1.14 -5.99 20.48
N GLU A 139 1.38 -7.22 20.91
CA GLU A 139 2.39 -8.07 20.28
C GLU A 139 2.06 -8.31 18.80
N GLN A 140 3.07 -8.19 17.96
CA GLN A 140 2.91 -8.36 16.50
C GLN A 140 2.73 -9.83 16.13
N LYS A 141 1.50 -10.22 15.79
CA LYS A 141 1.12 -11.59 15.44
C LYS A 141 0.36 -11.63 14.12
N GLY A 142 0.79 -12.51 13.20
CA GLY A 142 0.14 -12.70 11.92
C GLY A 142 0.16 -11.45 11.03
N VAL A 143 -0.78 -11.36 10.13
CA VAL A 143 -1.06 -10.18 9.29
C VAL A 143 -2.45 -9.70 9.60
N CYS A 144 -2.59 -8.43 9.96
CA CYS A 144 -3.91 -7.84 10.19
C CYS A 144 -4.71 -7.86 8.89
N CYS A 145 -5.80 -8.59 8.90
CA CYS A 145 -6.74 -8.77 7.79
C CYS A 145 -8.15 -9.04 8.36
N GLY A 146 -9.16 -8.96 7.52
CA GLY A 146 -10.54 -9.20 7.89
C GLY A 146 -11.51 -8.55 6.90
N ASP A 147 -12.80 -8.66 7.19
CA ASP A 147 -13.84 -8.04 6.37
C ASP A 147 -13.68 -6.52 6.37
N ARG A 148 -13.88 -5.91 5.22
CA ARG A 148 -13.87 -4.47 5.01
C ARG A 148 -15.08 -4.10 4.18
N ASN A 149 -16.07 -3.47 4.83
CA ASN A 149 -17.30 -3.03 4.16
C ASN A 149 -17.23 -1.57 3.71
N LEU A 150 -16.19 -0.85 4.14
CA LEU A 150 -15.87 0.48 3.67
C LEU A 150 -14.38 0.51 3.29
N LEU A 151 -14.10 1.04 2.11
CA LEU A 151 -12.74 1.29 1.61
C LEU A 151 -12.45 2.79 1.62
N LEU A 152 -11.24 3.14 2.02
CA LEU A 152 -10.75 4.52 2.02
C LEU A 152 -10.11 4.91 0.66
N SER A 153 -9.90 3.93 -0.22
CA SER A 153 -9.40 4.12 -1.58
C SER A 153 -10.47 4.70 -2.52
N PHE A 154 -10.03 5.19 -3.68
CA PHE A 154 -10.94 5.62 -4.75
C PHE A 154 -11.88 4.49 -5.16
N LYS A 155 -13.11 4.86 -5.53
CA LYS A 155 -14.13 3.92 -5.98
C LYS A 155 -13.61 3.05 -7.14
N GLY A 156 -13.83 1.75 -7.04
CA GLY A 156 -13.34 0.77 -8.01
C GLY A 156 -11.91 0.28 -7.75
N THR A 157 -11.22 0.78 -6.72
CA THR A 157 -9.85 0.41 -6.33
C THR A 157 -9.84 -0.19 -4.93
N ALA A 158 -9.01 -1.21 -4.69
CA ALA A 158 -8.75 -1.74 -3.34
C ALA A 158 -7.28 -2.13 -3.17
N PHE A 159 -6.77 -1.95 -1.95
CA PHE A 159 -5.49 -2.51 -1.54
C PHE A 159 -5.70 -3.84 -0.81
N VAL A 160 -4.93 -4.86 -1.15
CA VAL A 160 -4.95 -6.17 -0.50
C VAL A 160 -3.57 -6.48 0.08
N LYS A 161 -3.50 -6.50 1.40
CA LYS A 161 -2.27 -6.78 2.13
C LYS A 161 -1.98 -8.28 2.08
N ILE A 162 -0.83 -8.68 1.51
CA ILE A 162 -0.41 -10.09 1.42
C ILE A 162 0.69 -10.46 2.39
N THR A 163 1.50 -9.46 2.83
CA THR A 163 2.57 -9.62 3.83
C THR A 163 2.56 -8.49 4.84
N GLU A 164 3.12 -8.73 6.01
CA GLU A 164 3.41 -7.75 7.06
C GLU A 164 4.79 -7.97 7.63
N GLY A 165 5.48 -6.86 7.99
CA GLY A 165 6.87 -6.91 8.46
C GLY A 165 7.88 -7.20 7.35
N CYS A 166 9.18 -7.16 7.69
CA CYS A 166 10.24 -7.28 6.68
C CYS A 166 11.55 -7.79 7.30
N ASN A 167 12.18 -8.79 6.65
CA ASN A 167 13.46 -9.37 7.07
C ASN A 167 14.67 -8.81 6.33
N ASN A 168 14.52 -7.81 5.44
CA ASN A 168 15.62 -7.27 4.64
C ASN A 168 16.66 -6.53 5.46
N ARG A 169 16.25 -5.99 6.62
CA ARG A 169 17.15 -5.27 7.55
C ARG A 169 17.98 -4.19 6.85
N CYS A 170 17.40 -3.49 5.86
CA CYS A 170 18.02 -2.31 5.27
C CYS A 170 18.43 -1.34 6.37
N SER A 171 19.68 -0.85 6.33
CA SER A 171 20.27 -0.14 7.47
C SER A 171 19.59 1.19 7.85
N PHE A 172 18.78 1.76 6.94
CA PHE A 172 18.02 3.00 7.14
C PHE A 172 16.57 2.77 7.58
N CYS A 173 16.09 1.52 7.57
CA CYS A 173 14.66 1.24 7.58
C CYS A 173 14.15 0.88 8.97
N ALA A 174 13.13 1.60 9.44
CA ALA A 174 12.47 1.35 10.72
C ALA A 174 11.35 0.28 10.65
N ILE A 175 11.02 -0.26 9.47
CA ILE A 175 9.93 -1.24 9.32
C ILE A 175 10.07 -2.46 10.24
N PRO A 176 11.25 -3.09 10.38
CA PRO A 176 11.39 -4.22 11.31
C PRO A 176 11.10 -3.86 12.78
N ILE A 177 11.28 -2.58 13.15
CA ILE A 177 10.97 -2.07 14.50
C ILE A 177 9.47 -1.84 14.64
N ILE A 178 8.82 -1.28 13.60
CA ILE A 178 7.41 -0.88 13.63
C ILE A 178 6.47 -2.06 13.36
N ARG A 179 6.83 -2.93 12.39
CA ARG A 179 5.96 -4.01 11.92
C ARG A 179 6.56 -5.42 12.08
N GLY A 180 7.72 -5.51 12.73
CA GLY A 180 8.39 -6.77 13.06
C GLY A 180 8.92 -7.55 11.86
N ASP A 181 9.14 -8.84 12.11
CA ASP A 181 9.61 -9.79 11.12
C ASP A 181 8.54 -10.11 10.07
N LEU A 182 9.00 -10.55 8.90
CA LEU A 182 8.13 -10.92 7.78
C LEU A 182 7.16 -12.04 8.18
N ARG A 183 5.90 -11.79 7.91
CA ARG A 183 4.79 -12.74 8.02
C ARG A 183 3.93 -12.63 6.75
N SER A 184 3.56 -13.75 6.18
CA SER A 184 2.72 -13.80 4.98
C SER A 184 1.35 -14.37 5.30
N ARG A 185 0.32 -13.81 4.65
CA ARG A 185 -1.05 -14.33 4.75
C ARG A 185 -1.17 -15.67 4.01
N LYS A 186 -2.17 -16.45 4.38
CA LYS A 186 -2.54 -17.65 3.62
C LYS A 186 -3.08 -17.27 2.25
N ALA A 187 -2.70 -18.04 1.23
CA ALA A 187 -3.07 -17.77 -0.15
C ALA A 187 -4.59 -17.87 -0.38
N ASP A 188 -5.25 -18.83 0.28
CA ASP A 188 -6.70 -19.01 0.22
C ASP A 188 -7.47 -17.83 0.81
N GLU A 189 -6.99 -17.24 1.90
CA GLU A 189 -7.57 -16.03 2.50
C GLU A 189 -7.44 -14.82 1.55
N ILE A 190 -6.28 -14.65 0.89
CA ILE A 190 -6.06 -13.58 -0.09
C ILE A 190 -6.98 -13.77 -1.29
N VAL A 191 -7.06 -14.99 -1.83
CA VAL A 191 -7.93 -15.32 -2.97
C VAL A 191 -9.40 -15.10 -2.62
N SER A 192 -9.82 -15.45 -1.41
CA SER A 192 -11.19 -15.24 -0.93
C SER A 192 -11.53 -13.76 -0.85
N GLU A 193 -10.65 -12.94 -0.27
CA GLU A 193 -10.83 -11.48 -0.18
C GLU A 193 -10.90 -10.84 -1.57
N ILE A 194 -10.01 -11.23 -2.51
CA ILE A 194 -10.06 -10.70 -3.88
C ILE A 194 -11.38 -11.08 -4.57
N LYS A 195 -11.85 -12.33 -4.42
CA LYS A 195 -13.15 -12.76 -4.97
C LYS A 195 -14.30 -11.92 -4.42
N GLU A 196 -14.30 -11.66 -3.13
CA GLU A 196 -15.30 -10.83 -2.47
C GLU A 196 -15.28 -9.40 -3.01
N LEU A 197 -14.11 -8.75 -3.06
CA LEU A 197 -13.95 -7.39 -3.57
C LEU A 197 -14.41 -7.29 -5.05
N VAL A 198 -13.99 -8.23 -5.89
CA VAL A 198 -14.41 -8.30 -7.30
C VAL A 198 -15.93 -8.51 -7.42
N SER A 199 -16.53 -9.35 -6.56
CA SER A 199 -17.98 -9.55 -6.55
C SER A 199 -18.76 -8.30 -6.15
N LYS A 200 -18.14 -7.40 -5.39
CA LYS A 200 -18.67 -6.11 -4.95
C LYS A 200 -18.35 -4.95 -5.90
N GLY A 201 -17.74 -5.22 -7.07
CA GLY A 201 -17.51 -4.23 -8.12
C GLY A 201 -16.15 -3.52 -8.07
N VAL A 202 -15.20 -4.00 -7.28
CA VAL A 202 -13.81 -3.51 -7.34
C VAL A 202 -13.17 -3.98 -8.64
N TYR A 203 -12.65 -3.05 -9.43
CA TYR A 203 -11.94 -3.34 -10.68
C TYR A 203 -10.43 -3.49 -10.47
N GLU A 204 -9.79 -2.58 -9.73
CA GLU A 204 -8.34 -2.60 -9.54
C GLU A 204 -7.96 -3.12 -8.15
N ILE A 205 -7.26 -4.24 -8.11
CA ILE A 205 -6.71 -4.87 -6.91
C ILE A 205 -5.21 -4.56 -6.84
N ASN A 206 -4.79 -3.81 -5.84
CA ASN A 206 -3.39 -3.50 -5.59
C ASN A 206 -2.86 -4.42 -4.49
N LEU A 207 -2.00 -5.40 -4.84
CA LEU A 207 -1.34 -6.24 -3.85
C LEU A 207 -0.24 -5.45 -3.16
N ILE A 208 -0.26 -5.40 -1.83
CA ILE A 208 0.67 -4.63 -1.02
C ILE A 208 1.31 -5.46 0.11
N GLY A 209 2.48 -4.99 0.53
CA GLY A 209 3.29 -5.50 1.63
C GLY A 209 4.49 -4.60 1.84
N GLN A 210 5.46 -4.99 2.64
CA GLN A 210 6.75 -4.30 2.73
C GLN A 210 7.74 -4.80 1.68
N ASP A 211 7.59 -6.07 1.29
CA ASP A 211 8.31 -6.71 0.20
C ASP A 211 7.47 -7.87 -0.35
N LEU A 212 6.84 -7.67 -1.51
CA LEU A 212 6.01 -8.71 -2.12
C LEU A 212 6.84 -9.89 -2.63
N ALA A 213 8.09 -9.65 -3.07
CA ALA A 213 8.96 -10.72 -3.55
C ALA A 213 9.28 -11.75 -2.47
N ALA A 214 9.20 -11.34 -1.20
CA ALA A 214 9.45 -12.21 -0.05
C ALA A 214 8.20 -12.99 0.42
N TYR A 215 7.08 -12.97 -0.30
CA TYR A 215 5.86 -13.71 0.08
C TYR A 215 6.14 -15.21 0.23
N GLY A 216 5.79 -15.77 1.40
CA GLY A 216 5.98 -17.18 1.74
C GLY A 216 7.39 -17.54 2.23
N THR A 217 8.25 -16.54 2.51
CA THR A 217 9.62 -16.77 3.01
C THR A 217 9.80 -16.50 4.50
N GLY A 218 8.74 -16.12 5.20
CA GLY A 218 8.77 -15.92 6.66
C GLY A 218 9.05 -17.24 7.40
N ALA A 219 9.75 -17.17 8.53
CA ALA A 219 10.19 -18.35 9.27
C ALA A 219 9.06 -19.29 9.72
N THR A 220 7.86 -18.73 9.92
CA THR A 220 6.66 -19.48 10.34
C THR A 220 5.60 -19.57 9.26
N ASP A 221 5.91 -19.12 8.03
CA ASP A 221 4.96 -19.08 6.94
C ASP A 221 4.54 -20.48 6.50
N ASN A 222 3.24 -20.67 6.36
CA ASN A 222 2.61 -21.84 5.75
C ASN A 222 1.48 -21.37 4.82
N CYS A 223 1.85 -20.56 3.84
CA CYS A 223 0.91 -19.80 3.01
C CYS A 223 -0.04 -20.69 2.20
N PHE A 224 0.37 -21.92 1.89
CA PHE A 224 -0.35 -22.82 1.01
C PHE A 224 -0.89 -24.08 1.72
N GLY A 225 -0.69 -24.20 3.03
CA GLY A 225 -1.16 -25.33 3.83
C GLY A 225 -0.44 -26.66 3.57
N ASP A 226 0.59 -26.68 2.72
CA ASP A 226 1.34 -27.88 2.32
C ASP A 226 2.67 -28.04 3.04
N GLY A 227 2.95 -27.18 4.02
CA GLY A 227 4.17 -27.17 4.82
C GLY A 227 5.42 -26.69 4.07
N ARG A 228 5.25 -26.15 2.86
CA ARG A 228 6.37 -25.57 2.09
C ARG A 228 6.61 -24.14 2.53
N THR A 229 7.87 -23.82 2.78
CA THR A 229 8.39 -22.47 2.88
C THR A 229 9.26 -22.18 1.66
N PHE A 230 9.46 -20.92 1.35
CA PHE A 230 10.31 -20.49 0.25
C PHE A 230 11.54 -19.76 0.82
N LEU A 231 12.66 -19.87 0.15
CA LEU A 231 13.82 -19.02 0.44
C LEU A 231 13.72 -17.72 -0.38
N PRO A 232 14.34 -16.63 0.08
CA PRO A 232 14.32 -15.36 -0.65
C PRO A 232 14.83 -15.43 -2.10
N ASN A 233 15.65 -16.46 -2.42
CA ASN A 233 16.12 -16.75 -3.78
C ASN A 233 15.19 -17.65 -4.61
N GLY A 234 13.97 -17.92 -4.10
CA GLY A 234 12.97 -18.76 -4.79
C GLY A 234 13.21 -20.27 -4.71
N THR A 235 14.19 -20.73 -3.95
CA THR A 235 14.39 -22.19 -3.74
C THR A 235 13.39 -22.68 -2.71
N PRO A 236 12.69 -23.82 -2.93
CA PRO A 236 11.83 -24.41 -1.90
C PRO A 236 12.63 -24.74 -0.63
N GLY A 237 12.23 -24.16 0.52
CA GLY A 237 12.98 -24.23 1.76
C GLY A 237 12.80 -25.51 2.56
N SER A 238 11.92 -26.43 2.13
CA SER A 238 11.47 -27.58 2.91
C SER A 238 12.51 -28.68 3.15
N GLU A 239 13.66 -28.65 2.46
CA GLU A 239 14.71 -29.67 2.65
C GLU A 239 15.80 -29.27 3.65
N VAL A 240 15.91 -27.98 4.01
CA VAL A 240 17.05 -27.50 4.82
C VAL A 240 16.73 -27.46 6.32
N LEU A 241 15.47 -27.28 6.73
CA LEU A 241 15.11 -27.13 8.14
C LEU A 241 14.85 -28.46 8.89
N LYS A 242 14.76 -29.60 8.19
CA LYS A 242 14.59 -30.93 8.83
C LYS A 242 15.90 -31.64 9.18
N GLN A 243 17.05 -31.03 8.93
CA GLN A 243 18.36 -31.70 9.08
C GLN A 243 19.29 -31.09 10.14
N MET A 244 18.77 -30.28 11.06
CA MET A 244 19.57 -29.81 12.19
C MET A 244 18.94 -30.28 13.51
N ASP A 245 19.72 -31.02 14.31
CA ASP A 245 19.38 -31.32 15.70
C ASP A 245 19.57 -30.08 16.59
N ALA A 246 19.18 -30.18 17.84
CA ALA A 246 19.30 -29.09 18.83
C ALA A 246 20.76 -28.61 19.02
N ASP A 247 21.74 -29.30 18.47
CA ASP A 247 23.17 -29.00 18.53
C ASP A 247 23.75 -28.51 17.19
N GLY A 248 22.91 -28.33 16.15
CA GLY A 248 23.33 -27.77 14.85
C GLY A 248 24.05 -28.77 13.92
N ARG A 249 23.85 -30.09 14.08
CA ARG A 249 24.44 -31.12 13.23
C ARG A 249 23.45 -31.66 12.19
N ARG A 250 23.96 -31.94 10.97
CA ARG A 250 23.16 -32.57 9.90
C ARG A 250 22.81 -34.01 10.23
N LEU A 251 21.54 -34.37 10.22
CA LEU A 251 21.09 -35.76 10.25
C LEU A 251 20.94 -36.28 8.81
N ASN A 252 21.74 -37.29 8.49
CA ASN A 252 21.59 -38.06 7.25
C ASN A 252 20.57 -39.18 7.49
N ASP A 253 19.43 -39.10 6.87
CA ASP A 253 18.57 -40.27 6.67
C ASP A 253 17.81 -40.16 5.33
N GLU A 254 18.26 -41.03 4.42
CA GLU A 254 17.53 -41.34 3.19
C GLU A 254 16.34 -42.23 3.53
N LYS A 255 15.12 -41.73 3.41
CA LYS A 255 13.95 -42.58 3.12
C LYS A 255 12.89 -41.81 2.33
N ASN A 256 12.61 -42.37 1.15
CA ASN A 256 11.58 -42.03 0.20
C ASN A 256 10.21 -41.74 0.83
N ILE A 257 9.65 -40.58 0.53
CA ILE A 257 8.22 -40.34 0.66
C ILE A 257 7.68 -40.04 -0.75
N CYS A 258 6.88 -40.96 -1.25
CA CYS A 258 6.07 -40.76 -2.46
C CYS A 258 5.12 -39.59 -2.26
N VAL A 259 5.20 -38.59 -3.12
CA VAL A 259 4.26 -37.48 -3.21
C VAL A 259 3.49 -37.66 -4.51
N ASN A 260 2.17 -37.83 -4.39
CA ASN A 260 1.26 -37.76 -5.54
C ASN A 260 1.26 -36.32 -6.07
N PRO A 261 1.48 -36.12 -7.38
CA PRO A 261 1.54 -34.78 -7.94
C PRO A 261 0.15 -34.31 -8.37
N CYS A 262 -0.28 -33.21 -7.78
CA CYS A 262 -1.23 -32.32 -8.42
C CYS A 262 -0.40 -31.40 -9.35
N GLU A 263 -0.30 -31.76 -10.62
CA GLU A 263 0.76 -31.35 -11.55
C GLU A 263 0.71 -29.92 -12.09
N SER A 264 -0.18 -29.02 -11.67
CA SER A 264 -0.31 -27.69 -12.28
C SER A 264 0.16 -26.49 -11.45
N ALA A 265 0.36 -26.64 -10.16
CA ALA A 265 0.81 -25.55 -9.28
C ALA A 265 2.23 -25.72 -8.71
N SER A 266 2.88 -26.88 -8.93
CA SER A 266 4.13 -27.28 -8.27
C SER A 266 5.41 -26.67 -8.85
N ASP A 267 5.36 -26.07 -10.05
CA ASP A 267 6.57 -25.63 -10.77
C ASP A 267 7.00 -24.18 -10.52
N SER A 268 6.27 -23.42 -9.70
CA SER A 268 6.67 -22.05 -9.35
C SER A 268 7.77 -22.09 -8.30
N LYS A 269 8.89 -21.40 -8.60
CA LYS A 269 10.07 -21.33 -7.72
C LYS A 269 9.86 -20.35 -6.56
N SER A 270 8.96 -19.35 -6.69
CA SER A 270 8.67 -18.39 -5.65
C SER A 270 7.23 -18.48 -5.15
N GLY A 271 7.02 -18.09 -3.87
CA GLY A 271 5.69 -18.01 -3.27
C GLY A 271 4.79 -17.01 -4.00
N LEU A 272 5.34 -15.87 -4.43
CA LEU A 272 4.60 -14.84 -5.15
C LEU A 272 4.09 -15.37 -6.51
N ALA A 273 4.92 -16.05 -7.29
CA ALA A 273 4.49 -16.62 -8.58
C ALA A 273 3.38 -17.66 -8.39
N ARG A 274 3.46 -18.46 -7.31
CA ARG A 274 2.39 -19.41 -6.98
C ARG A 274 1.10 -18.70 -6.58
N LEU A 275 1.16 -17.63 -5.80
CA LEU A 275 0.00 -16.82 -5.45
C LEU A 275 -0.63 -16.18 -6.70
N ILE A 276 0.17 -15.60 -7.60
CA ILE A 276 -0.29 -15.04 -8.87
C ILE A 276 -1.08 -16.09 -9.68
N LYS A 277 -0.58 -17.33 -9.77
CA LYS A 277 -1.29 -18.44 -10.44
C LYS A 277 -2.65 -18.74 -9.79
N MET A 278 -2.74 -18.68 -8.45
CA MET A 278 -4.02 -18.88 -7.77
C MET A 278 -4.99 -17.73 -8.02
N ILE A 279 -4.51 -16.49 -8.03
CA ILE A 279 -5.32 -15.31 -8.37
C ILE A 279 -5.81 -15.40 -9.82
N SER A 280 -5.00 -15.92 -10.74
CA SER A 280 -5.39 -16.14 -12.15
C SER A 280 -6.58 -17.11 -12.32
N GLN A 281 -6.88 -17.92 -11.31
CA GLN A 281 -8.06 -18.81 -11.33
C GLN A 281 -9.37 -18.11 -10.88
N ILE A 282 -9.28 -16.86 -10.43
CA ILE A 282 -10.48 -16.09 -10.06
C ILE A 282 -11.19 -15.66 -11.32
N GLU A 283 -12.48 -15.96 -11.40
CA GLU A 283 -13.34 -15.49 -12.50
C GLU A 283 -13.74 -14.03 -12.27
N GLY A 284 -13.89 -13.28 -13.35
CA GLY A 284 -14.35 -11.90 -13.33
C GLY A 284 -13.45 -10.94 -14.08
N THR A 285 -13.92 -9.70 -14.22
CA THR A 285 -13.22 -8.61 -14.88
C THR A 285 -12.61 -7.71 -13.81
N PHE A 286 -11.32 -7.78 -13.65
CA PHE A 286 -10.55 -6.97 -12.71
C PHE A 286 -9.09 -6.88 -13.16
N ALA A 287 -8.36 -5.92 -12.63
CA ALA A 287 -6.92 -5.75 -12.85
C ALA A 287 -6.15 -5.95 -11.54
N VAL A 288 -4.92 -6.45 -11.62
CA VAL A 288 -4.04 -6.68 -10.47
C VAL A 288 -2.73 -5.94 -10.67
N ARG A 289 -2.36 -5.11 -9.70
CA ARG A 289 -1.10 -4.39 -9.62
C ARG A 289 -0.26 -4.92 -8.47
N LEU A 290 1.05 -5.06 -8.70
CA LEU A 290 2.02 -5.45 -7.67
C LEU A 290 2.80 -4.21 -7.23
N LEU A 291 2.75 -3.88 -5.92
CA LEU A 291 3.47 -2.74 -5.36
C LEU A 291 4.51 -3.20 -4.33
N TYR A 292 5.66 -2.48 -4.23
CA TYR A 292 6.72 -2.74 -3.25
C TYR A 292 7.46 -4.08 -3.44
N ILE A 293 8.11 -4.25 -4.58
CA ILE A 293 8.92 -5.44 -4.88
C ILE A 293 10.40 -5.13 -4.63
N HIS A 294 11.02 -5.79 -3.64
CA HIS A 294 12.43 -5.56 -3.35
C HIS A 294 13.31 -6.09 -4.49
N PRO A 295 14.26 -5.28 -5.05
CA PRO A 295 15.04 -5.68 -6.22
C PRO A 295 15.93 -6.93 -5.99
N ASP A 296 16.45 -7.10 -4.78
CA ASP A 296 17.35 -8.23 -4.45
C ASP A 296 16.60 -9.56 -4.31
N HIS A 297 15.27 -9.51 -4.15
CA HIS A 297 14.40 -10.68 -4.01
C HIS A 297 13.51 -10.91 -5.24
N PHE A 298 13.61 -10.02 -6.22
CA PHE A 298 12.81 -10.15 -7.44
C PHE A 298 13.11 -11.50 -8.12
N ASN A 299 12.11 -12.34 -8.20
CA ASN A 299 12.22 -13.62 -8.90
C ASN A 299 11.57 -13.51 -10.29
N GLU A 300 12.37 -13.77 -11.33
CA GLU A 300 11.92 -13.66 -12.72
C GLU A 300 10.79 -14.63 -13.08
N ASP A 301 10.50 -15.65 -12.25
CA ASP A 301 9.41 -16.60 -12.48
C ASP A 301 8.01 -15.98 -12.39
N ILE A 302 7.88 -14.77 -11.83
CA ILE A 302 6.62 -14.01 -11.88
C ILE A 302 6.30 -13.51 -13.29
N LEU A 303 7.30 -13.18 -14.11
CA LEU A 303 7.11 -12.56 -15.42
C LEU A 303 6.30 -13.44 -16.40
N PRO A 304 6.63 -14.74 -16.60
CA PRO A 304 5.81 -15.58 -17.47
C PRO A 304 4.40 -15.81 -16.94
N VAL A 305 4.20 -15.83 -15.62
CA VAL A 305 2.89 -16.01 -15.01
C VAL A 305 2.02 -14.76 -15.22
N MET A 306 2.58 -13.57 -15.01
CA MET A 306 1.88 -12.31 -15.31
C MET A 306 1.55 -12.19 -16.81
N LYS A 307 2.47 -12.58 -17.68
CA LYS A 307 2.26 -12.55 -19.14
C LYS A 307 1.14 -13.49 -19.62
N ALA A 308 0.89 -14.56 -18.90
CA ALA A 308 -0.16 -15.52 -19.22
C ALA A 308 -1.59 -15.01 -18.90
N ASP A 309 -1.73 -13.97 -18.09
CA ASP A 309 -3.00 -13.39 -17.69
C ASP A 309 -2.95 -11.86 -17.79
N SER A 310 -3.63 -11.30 -18.77
CA SER A 310 -3.65 -9.86 -19.09
C SER A 310 -4.25 -8.98 -17.97
N ARG A 311 -4.85 -9.56 -16.96
CA ARG A 311 -5.34 -8.83 -15.79
C ARG A 311 -4.21 -8.34 -14.88
N PHE A 312 -3.01 -8.95 -14.94
CA PHE A 312 -1.84 -8.44 -14.24
C PHE A 312 -1.23 -7.29 -15.02
N LEU A 313 -1.27 -6.11 -14.42
CA LEU A 313 -0.76 -4.89 -15.04
C LEU A 313 0.76 -4.97 -15.21
N HIS A 314 1.27 -4.51 -16.34
CA HIS A 314 2.72 -4.44 -16.61
C HIS A 314 3.37 -3.28 -15.85
N TYR A 315 3.02 -3.15 -14.58
CA TYR A 315 3.49 -2.13 -13.66
C TYR A 315 4.37 -2.75 -12.58
N PHE A 316 5.57 -2.21 -12.40
CA PHE A 316 6.57 -2.75 -11.47
C PHE A 316 7.10 -1.64 -10.57
N ASP A 317 6.76 -1.70 -9.28
CA ASP A 317 7.29 -0.79 -8.25
C ASP A 317 8.47 -1.45 -7.54
N ILE A 318 9.69 -0.99 -7.88
CA ILE A 318 10.96 -1.61 -7.47
C ILE A 318 11.88 -0.53 -6.90
N PRO A 319 11.94 -0.33 -5.55
CA PRO A 319 12.72 0.72 -4.93
C PRO A 319 14.22 0.40 -4.91
N PHE A 320 15.02 0.99 -5.81
CA PHE A 320 16.47 0.79 -5.87
C PHE A 320 17.23 1.55 -4.77
N GLN A 321 16.74 2.68 -4.33
CA GLN A 321 17.22 3.56 -3.26
C GLN A 321 18.48 4.36 -3.64
N ASN A 322 19.45 3.78 -4.32
CA ASN A 322 20.70 4.44 -4.72
C ASN A 322 21.29 3.82 -5.98
N GLY A 323 22.16 4.55 -6.69
CA GLY A 323 22.86 4.10 -7.90
C GLY A 323 24.37 3.91 -7.73
N ASP A 324 24.88 4.04 -6.51
CA ASP A 324 26.29 3.80 -6.17
C ASP A 324 26.46 2.50 -5.39
N ASP A 325 27.33 1.61 -5.85
CA ASP A 325 27.48 0.27 -5.28
C ASP A 325 27.95 0.26 -3.83
N GLU A 326 28.81 1.22 -3.42
CA GLU A 326 29.27 1.33 -2.05
C GLU A 326 28.16 1.82 -1.11
N ILE A 327 27.30 2.71 -1.59
CA ILE A 327 26.12 3.17 -0.83
C ILE A 327 25.08 2.05 -0.74
N ILE A 328 24.78 1.35 -1.83
CA ILE A 328 23.88 0.19 -1.86
C ILE A 328 24.33 -0.86 -0.81
N LYS A 329 25.62 -1.18 -0.77
CA LYS A 329 26.19 -2.09 0.22
C LYS A 329 26.06 -1.57 1.66
N LYS A 330 26.31 -0.28 1.91
CA LYS A 330 26.11 0.33 3.24
C LYS A 330 24.63 0.35 3.65
N MET A 331 23.71 0.41 2.70
CA MET A 331 22.26 0.23 2.93
C MET A 331 21.88 -1.21 3.29
N ASN A 332 22.84 -2.12 3.43
CA ASN A 332 22.65 -3.56 3.66
C ASN A 332 21.85 -4.24 2.53
N ARG A 333 22.15 -3.89 1.28
CA ARG A 333 21.59 -4.52 0.08
C ARG A 333 22.66 -5.33 -0.65
N VAL A 334 22.25 -6.45 -1.26
CA VAL A 334 23.16 -7.38 -1.97
C VAL A 334 23.21 -7.15 -3.47
N GLY A 335 22.35 -6.26 -3.99
CA GLY A 335 22.33 -5.83 -5.38
C GLY A 335 23.53 -4.95 -5.75
N SER A 336 23.53 -4.49 -6.99
CA SER A 336 24.47 -3.51 -7.54
C SER A 336 23.80 -2.74 -8.67
N ARG A 337 24.37 -1.59 -9.03
CA ARG A 337 23.92 -0.81 -10.19
C ARG A 337 23.74 -1.68 -11.45
N GLN A 338 24.70 -2.56 -11.71
CA GLN A 338 24.65 -3.45 -12.88
C GLN A 338 23.52 -4.47 -12.79
N LYS A 339 23.33 -5.11 -11.63
CA LYS A 339 22.23 -6.07 -11.40
C LYS A 339 20.87 -5.41 -11.55
N TYR A 340 20.70 -4.22 -10.98
CA TYR A 340 19.44 -3.46 -11.05
C TYR A 340 19.13 -3.01 -12.48
N LYS A 341 20.15 -2.58 -13.24
CA LYS A 341 19.98 -2.30 -14.68
C LYS A 341 19.55 -3.54 -15.45
N ALA A 342 20.21 -4.68 -15.23
CA ALA A 342 19.88 -5.94 -15.88
C ALA A 342 18.45 -6.40 -15.57
N LEU A 343 17.97 -6.19 -14.35
CA LEU A 343 16.59 -6.47 -13.95
C LEU A 343 15.60 -5.64 -14.78
N ILE A 344 15.84 -4.34 -14.92
CA ILE A 344 14.99 -3.46 -15.76
C ILE A 344 14.98 -3.93 -17.22
N GLU A 345 16.16 -4.23 -17.77
CA GLU A 345 16.30 -4.74 -19.14
C GLU A 345 15.55 -6.05 -19.34
N LYS A 346 15.60 -6.93 -18.34
CA LYS A 346 14.85 -8.19 -18.35
C LYS A 346 13.34 -7.96 -18.34
N ILE A 347 12.83 -7.10 -17.47
CA ILE A 347 11.41 -6.77 -17.42
C ILE A 347 10.97 -6.20 -18.76
N ARG A 348 11.68 -5.21 -19.30
CA ARG A 348 11.36 -4.60 -20.61
C ARG A 348 11.48 -5.56 -21.79
N SER A 349 12.31 -6.60 -21.69
CA SER A 349 12.39 -7.64 -22.74
C SER A 349 11.14 -8.53 -22.77
N VAL A 350 10.46 -8.71 -21.63
CA VAL A 350 9.21 -9.50 -21.52
C VAL A 350 7.98 -8.63 -21.77
N PHE A 351 8.01 -7.39 -21.25
CA PHE A 351 6.96 -6.38 -21.33
C PHE A 351 7.54 -5.06 -21.89
N PRO A 352 7.57 -4.88 -23.21
CA PRO A 352 8.17 -3.67 -23.81
C PRO A 352 7.48 -2.37 -23.41
N ASP A 353 6.20 -2.45 -23.04
CA ASP A 353 5.36 -1.34 -22.57
C ASP A 353 5.39 -1.13 -21.04
N ALA A 354 6.17 -1.94 -20.29
CA ALA A 354 6.20 -1.91 -18.84
C ALA A 354 6.39 -0.48 -18.29
N ALA A 355 5.51 -0.12 -17.36
CA ALA A 355 5.68 1.04 -16.51
C ALA A 355 6.51 0.63 -15.27
N ILE A 356 7.57 1.37 -15.02
CA ILE A 356 8.48 1.07 -13.91
C ILE A 356 8.50 2.27 -12.98
N ARG A 357 8.17 2.00 -11.72
CA ARG A 357 8.31 2.92 -10.60
C ARG A 357 9.51 2.52 -9.75
N THR A 358 10.22 3.49 -9.23
CA THR A 358 11.31 3.29 -8.27
C THR A 358 11.29 4.31 -7.15
N THR A 359 12.21 4.16 -6.22
CA THR A 359 12.46 5.14 -5.15
C THR A 359 13.95 5.34 -5.00
N PHE A 360 14.38 6.61 -4.88
CA PHE A 360 15.74 6.99 -4.57
C PHE A 360 15.81 7.76 -3.26
N MET A 361 16.92 7.55 -2.54
CA MET A 361 17.25 8.22 -1.30
C MET A 361 18.58 8.95 -1.45
N ALA A 362 18.59 10.26 -1.25
CA ALA A 362 19.78 11.10 -1.30
C ALA A 362 20.28 11.45 0.11
N GLY A 363 21.59 11.63 0.26
CA GLY A 363 22.18 12.05 1.52
C GLY A 363 22.33 10.95 2.55
N PHE A 364 22.35 9.68 2.14
CA PHE A 364 22.66 8.56 3.04
C PHE A 364 24.06 8.71 3.64
N PRO A 365 24.32 8.28 4.91
CA PRO A 365 25.62 8.41 5.55
C PRO A 365 26.78 7.87 4.71
N GLY A 366 27.76 8.75 4.41
CA GLY A 366 28.92 8.43 3.58
C GLY A 366 28.71 8.56 2.08
N GLU A 367 27.59 9.12 1.63
CA GLU A 367 27.38 9.49 0.23
C GLU A 367 28.25 10.70 -0.13
N SER A 368 29.28 10.48 -0.95
CA SER A 368 30.12 11.54 -1.52
C SER A 368 29.44 12.22 -2.72
N ASP A 369 30.03 13.32 -3.22
CA ASP A 369 29.55 13.93 -4.46
C ASP A 369 29.67 12.97 -5.64
N GLU A 370 30.72 12.15 -5.70
CA GLU A 370 30.91 11.13 -6.74
C GLU A 370 29.80 10.04 -6.65
N ALA A 371 29.49 9.56 -5.45
CA ALA A 371 28.40 8.59 -5.25
C ALA A 371 27.05 9.17 -5.67
N PHE A 372 26.80 10.45 -5.40
CA PHE A 372 25.61 11.14 -5.85
C PHE A 372 25.55 11.26 -7.38
N GLU A 373 26.68 11.63 -8.04
CA GLU A 373 26.77 11.63 -9.51
C GLU A 373 26.50 10.23 -10.11
N ASN A 374 26.98 9.16 -9.47
CA ASN A 374 26.68 7.79 -9.86
C ASN A 374 25.17 7.49 -9.79
N THR A 375 24.49 8.00 -8.77
CA THR A 375 23.02 7.85 -8.61
C THR A 375 22.26 8.61 -9.70
N LYS A 376 22.66 9.86 -10.02
CA LYS A 376 22.06 10.62 -11.13
C LYS A 376 22.27 9.91 -12.47
N ALA A 377 23.49 9.42 -12.72
CA ALA A 377 23.79 8.68 -13.94
C ALA A 377 22.99 7.37 -14.04
N PHE A 378 22.78 6.69 -12.91
CA PHE A 378 21.96 5.49 -12.87
C PHE A 378 20.48 5.79 -13.15
N LEU A 379 19.91 6.82 -12.53
CA LEU A 379 18.53 7.26 -12.77
C LEU A 379 18.29 7.56 -14.26
N ARG A 380 19.20 8.33 -14.91
CA ARG A 380 19.10 8.58 -16.34
C ARG A 380 19.24 7.32 -17.20
N GLN A 381 20.10 6.38 -16.77
CA GLN A 381 20.35 5.12 -17.49
C GLN A 381 19.14 4.19 -17.49
N ILE A 382 18.45 4.04 -16.35
CA ILE A 382 17.29 3.15 -16.24
C ILE A 382 16.01 3.80 -16.79
N ALA A 383 15.91 5.13 -16.79
CA ALA A 383 14.82 5.92 -17.32
C ALA A 383 13.45 5.31 -16.94
N THR A 384 13.17 5.26 -15.63
CA THR A 384 11.91 4.77 -15.08
C THR A 384 10.77 5.73 -15.37
N ASP A 385 9.54 5.23 -15.48
CA ASP A 385 8.36 6.06 -15.73
C ASP A 385 8.07 6.99 -14.54
N TRP A 386 8.24 6.46 -13.33
CA TRP A 386 7.99 7.15 -12.07
C TRP A 386 9.13 6.96 -11.07
N SER A 387 9.40 7.95 -10.24
CA SER A 387 10.28 7.80 -9.10
C SER A 387 9.92 8.73 -7.95
N GLY A 388 9.83 8.18 -6.74
CA GLY A 388 9.93 8.96 -5.51
C GLY A 388 11.40 9.25 -5.19
N CYS A 389 11.74 10.53 -4.92
CA CYS A 389 13.09 10.94 -4.54
C CYS A 389 13.03 11.66 -3.20
N PHE A 390 13.71 11.12 -2.18
CA PHE A 390 13.62 11.60 -0.79
C PHE A 390 15.01 11.87 -0.21
N SER A 391 15.10 12.83 0.71
CA SER A 391 16.26 12.96 1.56
C SER A 391 16.28 11.85 2.63
N TYR A 392 17.47 11.38 3.00
CA TYR A 392 17.64 10.44 4.10
C TYR A 392 17.10 11.02 5.41
N SER A 393 16.21 10.28 6.05
CA SER A 393 15.72 10.55 7.40
C SER A 393 16.52 9.72 8.41
N LYS A 394 17.11 10.39 9.40
CA LYS A 394 17.91 9.75 10.44
C LYS A 394 16.99 9.18 11.51
N GLU A 395 16.61 7.92 11.38
CA GLU A 395 15.64 7.27 12.23
C GLU A 395 16.29 6.53 13.41
N ASP A 396 15.77 6.77 14.62
CA ASP A 396 16.22 6.10 15.84
C ASP A 396 16.15 4.57 15.70
N ASP A 397 17.03 3.88 16.42
CA ASP A 397 17.13 2.41 16.46
C ASP A 397 17.46 1.73 15.14
N THR A 398 17.68 2.50 14.05
CA THR A 398 18.19 1.96 12.79
C THR A 398 19.72 1.92 12.81
N PRO A 399 20.36 0.93 12.14
CA PRO A 399 21.82 0.88 12.07
C PRO A 399 22.46 2.17 11.51
N ALA A 400 21.83 2.78 10.48
CA ALA A 400 22.34 3.99 9.83
C ALA A 400 22.32 5.22 10.75
N TYR A 401 21.51 5.23 11.80
CA TYR A 401 21.49 6.30 12.81
C TYR A 401 22.88 6.60 13.37
N SER A 402 23.65 5.53 13.66
CA SER A 402 24.98 5.62 14.26
C SER A 402 26.13 5.72 13.26
N PHE A 403 25.86 5.67 11.95
CA PHE A 403 26.90 5.71 10.94
C PHE A 403 27.64 7.05 10.95
N LYS A 404 28.96 6.97 10.79
CA LYS A 404 29.82 8.16 10.63
C LYS A 404 29.59 8.79 9.25
N LYS A 405 30.07 10.02 9.07
CA LYS A 405 29.96 10.79 7.82
C LYS A 405 28.51 11.03 7.40
N GLN A 406 27.68 11.46 8.37
CA GLN A 406 26.34 11.93 8.09
C GLN A 406 26.40 13.10 7.09
N VAL A 407 25.58 13.06 6.06
CA VAL A 407 25.43 14.16 5.12
C VAL A 407 24.55 15.25 5.77
N PRO A 408 24.94 16.54 5.71
CA PRO A 408 24.10 17.59 6.25
C PRO A 408 22.70 17.59 5.62
N HIS A 409 21.66 17.77 6.42
CA HIS A 409 20.26 17.70 5.98
C HIS A 409 19.97 18.58 4.75
N LYS A 410 20.42 19.84 4.77
CA LYS A 410 20.27 20.76 3.62
C LYS A 410 20.93 20.23 2.33
N THR A 411 22.04 19.49 2.45
CA THR A 411 22.69 18.86 1.29
C THR A 411 21.86 17.69 0.79
N ALA A 412 21.32 16.89 1.70
CA ALA A 412 20.44 15.77 1.34
C ALA A 412 19.16 16.24 0.65
N GLU A 413 18.52 17.29 1.18
CA GLU A 413 17.35 17.92 0.55
C GLU A 413 17.65 18.47 -0.85
N LYS A 414 18.78 19.20 -1.00
CA LYS A 414 19.19 19.70 -2.31
C LYS A 414 19.41 18.58 -3.32
N ARG A 415 20.08 17.49 -2.89
CA ARG A 415 20.32 16.32 -3.76
C ARG A 415 19.01 15.62 -4.10
N ALA A 416 18.08 15.48 -3.15
CA ALA A 416 16.76 14.91 -3.42
C ALA A 416 15.98 15.75 -4.44
N ALA A 417 15.98 17.08 -4.29
CA ALA A 417 15.36 17.99 -5.26
C ALA A 417 15.95 17.85 -6.66
N GLU A 418 17.29 17.73 -6.77
CA GLU A 418 17.97 17.53 -8.06
C GLU A 418 17.57 16.19 -8.72
N LEU A 419 17.37 15.11 -7.92
CA LEU A 419 16.84 13.84 -8.45
C LEU A 419 15.39 13.99 -8.92
N VAL A 420 14.56 14.76 -8.21
CA VAL A 420 13.17 15.06 -8.63
C VAL A 420 13.15 15.77 -9.97
N GLU A 421 14.02 16.79 -10.18
CA GLU A 421 14.13 17.50 -11.46
C GLU A 421 14.52 16.56 -12.60
N ILE A 422 15.53 15.71 -12.38
CA ILE A 422 15.96 14.71 -13.38
C ILE A 422 14.83 13.73 -13.70
N GLN A 423 14.12 13.25 -12.68
CA GLN A 423 12.99 12.35 -12.90
C GLN A 423 11.86 13.05 -13.66
N ALA A 424 11.55 14.30 -13.35
CA ALA A 424 10.51 15.04 -14.06
C ALA A 424 10.81 15.15 -15.56
N GLU A 425 12.07 15.38 -15.94
CA GLU A 425 12.50 15.33 -17.35
C GLU A 425 12.26 13.96 -17.98
N ILE A 426 12.65 12.89 -17.28
CA ILE A 426 12.47 11.50 -17.74
C ILE A 426 10.98 11.16 -17.86
N THR A 427 10.18 11.47 -16.83
CA THR A 427 8.74 11.22 -16.81
C THR A 427 8.05 11.92 -17.98
N ARG A 428 8.38 13.20 -18.23
CA ARG A 428 7.82 13.95 -19.36
C ARG A 428 8.10 13.27 -20.71
N GLU A 429 9.33 12.78 -20.94
CA GLU A 429 9.67 12.05 -22.17
C GLU A 429 8.95 10.68 -22.24
N ARG A 430 8.79 9.99 -21.12
CA ARG A 430 8.05 8.74 -21.05
C ARG A 430 6.56 8.95 -21.34
N LEU A 431 5.95 9.98 -20.77
CA LEU A 431 4.53 10.31 -21.00
C LEU A 431 4.25 10.73 -22.44
N LYS A 432 5.18 11.43 -23.11
CA LYS A 432 5.04 11.73 -24.54
C LYS A 432 4.83 10.45 -25.41
N THR A 433 5.42 9.33 -25.01
CA THR A 433 5.23 8.07 -25.74
C THR A 433 3.81 7.51 -25.62
N ARG A 434 3.02 7.99 -24.68
CA ARG A 434 1.61 7.62 -24.48
C ARG A 434 0.65 8.48 -25.31
N CYS A 435 1.10 9.65 -25.81
CA CYS A 435 0.26 10.52 -26.63
C CYS A 435 -0.15 9.84 -27.94
N GLY A 436 -1.40 10.04 -28.33
CA GLY A 436 -2.04 9.39 -29.50
C GLY A 436 -2.56 7.98 -29.22
N GLY A 437 -2.18 7.36 -28.10
CA GLY A 437 -2.70 6.08 -27.65
C GLY A 437 -4.12 6.17 -27.06
N GLU A 438 -4.83 5.05 -27.07
CA GLU A 438 -6.16 4.91 -26.49
C GLU A 438 -6.09 3.95 -25.31
N TYR A 439 -6.62 4.39 -24.16
CA TYR A 439 -6.56 3.64 -22.90
C TYR A 439 -7.92 3.61 -22.21
N ASP A 440 -8.16 2.55 -21.44
CA ASP A 440 -9.22 2.52 -20.45
C ASP A 440 -8.75 3.26 -19.20
N ILE A 441 -9.47 4.32 -18.83
CA ILE A 441 -9.18 5.17 -17.69
C ILE A 441 -10.21 4.90 -16.59
N LEU A 442 -9.73 4.52 -15.41
CA LEU A 442 -10.58 4.41 -14.22
C LEU A 442 -10.79 5.81 -13.65
N ILE A 443 -12.03 6.28 -13.69
CA ILE A 443 -12.39 7.61 -13.18
C ILE A 443 -12.39 7.60 -11.66
N GLU A 444 -11.61 8.50 -11.07
CA GLU A 444 -11.48 8.67 -9.62
C GLU A 444 -12.29 9.86 -9.11
N GLU A 445 -12.36 10.93 -9.91
CA GLU A 445 -13.08 12.14 -9.55
C GLU A 445 -13.74 12.77 -10.79
N VAL A 446 -14.93 13.30 -10.63
CA VAL A 446 -15.62 14.12 -11.64
C VAL A 446 -15.69 15.55 -11.12
N LEU A 447 -15.03 16.47 -11.83
CA LEU A 447 -14.96 17.86 -11.41
C LEU A 447 -16.29 18.60 -11.66
N SER A 448 -16.78 19.30 -10.66
CA SER A 448 -18.12 19.87 -10.67
C SER A 448 -18.30 21.06 -11.61
N GLU A 449 -17.23 21.85 -11.90
CA GLU A 449 -17.31 23.02 -12.76
C GLU A 449 -16.00 23.29 -13.53
N SER A 450 -16.14 23.56 -14.85
CA SER A 450 -15.15 24.34 -15.59
C SER A 450 -15.70 25.76 -15.72
N ASN A 451 -15.01 26.74 -15.18
CA ASN A 451 -15.46 28.14 -15.19
C ASN A 451 -15.42 28.80 -16.59
N GLU A 452 -14.79 28.17 -17.57
CA GLU A 452 -14.54 28.77 -18.90
C GLU A 452 -15.55 28.27 -19.96
N ASN A 453 -16.02 27.01 -19.85
CA ASN A 453 -16.99 26.44 -20.79
C ASN A 453 -17.98 25.53 -20.03
N PRO A 454 -19.25 25.93 -19.87
CA PRO A 454 -20.23 25.16 -19.11
C PRO A 454 -20.59 23.80 -19.76
N ASP A 455 -20.35 23.64 -21.06
CA ASP A 455 -20.61 22.39 -21.78
C ASP A 455 -19.43 21.41 -21.69
N GLU A 456 -18.26 21.87 -21.27
CA GLU A 456 -17.07 21.03 -21.08
C GLU A 456 -17.06 20.41 -19.67
N GLY A 457 -17.08 19.08 -19.62
CA GLY A 457 -16.86 18.30 -18.42
C GLY A 457 -15.40 17.88 -18.29
N LEU A 458 -14.90 17.89 -17.05
CA LEU A 458 -13.57 17.39 -16.71
C LEU A 458 -13.70 16.29 -15.66
N ALA A 459 -12.91 15.24 -15.81
CA ALA A 459 -12.76 14.19 -14.82
C ALA A 459 -11.27 13.82 -14.66
N ILE A 460 -10.92 13.34 -13.48
CA ILE A 460 -9.58 12.84 -13.17
C ILE A 460 -9.67 11.32 -13.02
N GLY A 461 -8.71 10.62 -13.61
CA GLY A 461 -8.63 9.18 -13.51
C GLY A 461 -7.23 8.67 -13.79
N ARG A 462 -7.07 7.34 -13.81
CA ARG A 462 -5.78 6.68 -14.03
C ARG A 462 -5.86 5.62 -15.12
N ALA A 463 -4.79 5.55 -15.89
CA ALA A 463 -4.50 4.42 -16.76
C ALA A 463 -3.76 3.32 -16.01
N TRP A 464 -3.66 2.15 -16.64
CA TRP A 464 -2.98 0.99 -16.07
C TRP A 464 -1.50 1.24 -15.68
N PHE A 465 -0.83 2.21 -16.30
CA PHE A 465 0.56 2.56 -16.04
C PHE A 465 0.76 3.62 -14.92
N GLN A 466 -0.30 3.95 -14.18
CA GLN A 466 -0.29 4.90 -13.06
C GLN A 466 -0.85 4.21 -11.81
N ALA A 467 -0.07 4.20 -10.73
CA ALA A 467 -0.51 3.68 -9.44
C ALA A 467 -1.32 4.74 -8.68
N PRO A 468 -2.32 4.33 -7.87
CA PRO A 468 -3.12 5.26 -7.09
C PRO A 468 -2.25 6.05 -6.10
N GLU A 469 -2.59 7.33 -5.89
CA GLU A 469 -2.05 8.24 -4.88
C GLU A 469 -0.57 8.66 -5.05
N VAL A 470 0.20 8.01 -5.93
CA VAL A 470 1.65 8.21 -6.00
C VAL A 470 2.19 8.59 -7.38
N ASP A 471 1.45 8.32 -8.45
CA ASP A 471 1.81 8.69 -9.81
C ASP A 471 0.90 9.82 -10.32
N GLY A 472 1.18 10.36 -11.50
CA GLY A 472 0.32 11.36 -12.13
C GLY A 472 -1.02 10.76 -12.58
N SER A 473 -1.90 11.61 -13.07
CA SER A 473 -3.27 11.31 -13.45
C SER A 473 -3.52 11.52 -14.95
N VAL A 474 -4.70 11.15 -15.39
CA VAL A 474 -5.25 11.52 -16.70
C VAL A 474 -6.41 12.48 -16.49
N VAL A 475 -6.31 13.68 -17.04
CA VAL A 475 -7.42 14.62 -17.13
C VAL A 475 -8.24 14.30 -18.37
N VAL A 476 -9.46 13.85 -18.17
CA VAL A 476 -10.39 13.45 -19.22
C VAL A 476 -11.36 14.56 -19.51
N ARG A 477 -11.39 15.03 -20.75
CA ARG A 477 -12.40 15.96 -21.27
C ARG A 477 -13.55 15.22 -21.90
N TYR A 478 -14.78 15.66 -21.64
CA TYR A 478 -16.00 15.10 -22.20
C TYR A 478 -17.05 16.18 -22.38
N ASP A 479 -18.05 15.93 -23.23
CA ASP A 479 -19.19 16.84 -23.44
C ASP A 479 -20.23 16.62 -22.33
N ARG A 480 -20.35 17.60 -21.43
CA ARG A 480 -21.31 17.57 -20.31
C ARG A 480 -22.75 17.68 -20.81
N SER A 481 -22.97 18.34 -21.95
CA SER A 481 -24.32 18.46 -22.56
C SER A 481 -24.77 17.14 -23.20
N SER A 482 -23.87 16.23 -23.48
CA SER A 482 -24.14 14.87 -23.95
C SER A 482 -24.59 13.96 -22.80
N GLU A 483 -25.86 13.54 -22.83
CA GLU A 483 -26.41 12.63 -21.82
C GLU A 483 -25.63 11.30 -21.77
N SER A 484 -25.17 10.78 -22.93
CA SER A 484 -24.42 9.53 -23.01
C SER A 484 -23.02 9.65 -22.39
N GLU A 485 -22.29 10.75 -22.60
CA GLU A 485 -20.96 10.96 -22.03
C GLU A 485 -21.07 11.19 -20.53
N SER A 486 -21.98 12.05 -20.08
CA SER A 486 -22.26 12.31 -18.66
C SER A 486 -22.71 11.06 -17.91
N ALA A 487 -23.41 10.13 -18.58
CA ALA A 487 -23.79 8.85 -18.00
C ALA A 487 -22.61 7.86 -17.86
N ALA A 488 -21.63 7.93 -18.78
CA ALA A 488 -20.45 7.07 -18.80
C ALA A 488 -19.37 7.57 -17.84
N VAL A 489 -19.10 8.90 -17.80
CA VAL A 489 -18.04 9.51 -16.96
C VAL A 489 -18.53 9.64 -15.52
N LYS A 490 -18.32 8.61 -14.73
CA LYS A 490 -18.67 8.55 -13.31
C LYS A 490 -17.55 7.92 -12.50
N THR A 491 -17.38 8.38 -11.27
CA THR A 491 -16.42 7.82 -10.33
C THR A 491 -16.57 6.30 -10.20
N GLY A 492 -15.46 5.58 -10.33
CA GLY A 492 -15.38 4.13 -10.27
C GLY A 492 -15.72 3.41 -11.59
N ARG A 493 -16.00 4.14 -12.68
CA ARG A 493 -16.21 3.56 -14.01
C ARG A 493 -14.98 3.71 -14.88
N LEU A 494 -14.83 2.81 -15.83
CA LEU A 494 -13.81 2.86 -16.87
C LEU A 494 -14.38 3.57 -18.11
N VAL A 495 -13.60 4.49 -18.66
CA VAL A 495 -13.92 5.13 -19.94
C VAL A 495 -12.77 4.98 -20.92
N ARG A 496 -13.08 4.79 -22.19
CA ARG A 496 -12.08 4.79 -23.25
C ARG A 496 -11.71 6.21 -23.59
N VAL A 497 -10.41 6.54 -23.55
CA VAL A 497 -9.88 7.90 -23.72
C VAL A 497 -8.73 7.88 -24.71
N LYS A 498 -8.70 8.85 -25.62
CA LYS A 498 -7.55 9.11 -26.49
C LYS A 498 -6.67 10.17 -25.83
N ILE A 499 -5.42 9.82 -25.54
CA ILE A 499 -4.46 10.77 -24.98
C ILE A 499 -4.04 11.77 -26.05
N THR A 500 -4.25 13.05 -25.79
CA THR A 500 -3.99 14.16 -26.73
C THR A 500 -2.71 14.92 -26.43
N SER A 501 -2.34 15.02 -25.14
CA SER A 501 -1.11 15.72 -24.73
C SER A 501 -0.61 15.21 -23.39
N SER A 502 0.66 15.54 -23.05
CA SER A 502 1.29 15.29 -21.76
C SER A 502 1.72 16.58 -21.10
N GLY A 503 1.47 16.68 -19.81
CA GLY A 503 2.07 17.68 -18.91
C GLY A 503 3.41 17.20 -18.35
N ASP A 504 3.77 17.73 -17.17
CA ASP A 504 5.00 17.34 -16.47
C ASP A 504 4.86 15.95 -15.85
N VAL A 505 3.71 15.64 -15.26
CA VAL A 505 3.39 14.37 -14.60
C VAL A 505 2.03 13.81 -15.01
N ASP A 506 1.14 14.62 -15.59
CA ASP A 506 -0.20 14.25 -15.98
C ASP A 506 -0.37 14.14 -17.49
N LEU A 507 -1.41 13.45 -17.90
CA LEU A 507 -1.84 13.33 -19.30
C LEU A 507 -3.19 14.03 -19.47
N ASN A 508 -3.44 14.56 -20.68
CA ASN A 508 -4.75 15.03 -21.07
C ASN A 508 -5.30 14.12 -22.18
N GLY A 509 -6.58 13.86 -22.15
CA GLY A 509 -7.22 13.05 -23.16
C GLY A 509 -8.69 13.38 -23.33
N ASP A 510 -9.22 12.98 -24.50
CA ASP A 510 -10.60 13.20 -24.87
C ASP A 510 -11.36 11.87 -24.74
N PHE A 511 -12.56 11.93 -24.17
CA PHE A 511 -13.48 10.81 -24.09
C PHE A 511 -13.80 10.27 -25.50
N LEU A 512 -13.78 8.96 -25.66
CA LEU A 512 -14.15 8.28 -26.89
C LEU A 512 -15.46 7.49 -26.75
N SER A 513 -15.55 6.71 -25.67
CA SER A 513 -16.71 5.84 -25.41
C SER A 513 -16.70 5.34 -23.96
N ASP A 514 -17.81 4.79 -23.52
CA ASP A 514 -17.85 3.92 -22.35
C ASP A 514 -16.94 2.69 -22.59
N SER A 515 -16.25 2.20 -21.55
CA SER A 515 -15.43 1.00 -21.71
C SER A 515 -16.30 -0.26 -21.76
N PRO A 516 -16.06 -1.18 -22.71
CA PRO A 516 -16.78 -2.45 -22.77
C PRO A 516 -16.51 -3.34 -21.55
N LEU A 517 -15.51 -3.02 -20.73
CA LEU A 517 -15.25 -3.74 -19.49
C LEU A 517 -16.34 -3.49 -18.44
N ASN A 518 -17.01 -2.32 -18.47
CA ASN A 518 -18.07 -1.98 -17.52
C ASN A 518 -19.26 -2.94 -17.55
N GLU A 519 -19.60 -3.51 -18.72
CA GLU A 519 -20.68 -4.50 -18.84
C GLU A 519 -20.39 -5.79 -18.09
N LYS A 520 -19.11 -6.07 -17.83
CA LYS A 520 -18.62 -7.30 -17.17
C LYS A 520 -18.28 -7.09 -15.70
N ILE A 521 -18.16 -5.84 -15.26
CA ILE A 521 -17.91 -5.50 -13.86
C ILE A 521 -19.26 -5.53 -13.13
N LYS A 522 -19.34 -6.33 -12.08
CA LYS A 522 -20.52 -6.36 -11.21
C LYS A 522 -20.61 -5.04 -10.45
N VAL A 523 -21.78 -4.46 -10.39
CA VAL A 523 -22.07 -3.29 -9.54
C VAL A 523 -22.80 -3.80 -8.31
N SER A 524 -22.32 -3.46 -7.13
CA SER A 524 -22.94 -3.78 -5.87
C SER A 524 -22.96 -2.54 -4.97
N ASP A 525 -24.07 -2.30 -4.30
CA ASP A 525 -24.20 -1.24 -3.29
C ASP A 525 -23.72 -1.69 -1.89
N GLU A 526 -23.20 -2.91 -1.78
CA GLU A 526 -22.77 -3.49 -0.49
C GLU A 526 -21.42 -2.97 0.00
N LEU A 527 -20.62 -2.34 -0.87
CA LEU A 527 -19.32 -1.79 -0.54
C LEU A 527 -19.36 -0.26 -0.56
N GLU A 528 -19.09 0.32 0.59
CA GLU A 528 -18.97 1.77 0.73
C GLU A 528 -17.55 2.23 0.37
N PHE A 529 -17.45 3.40 -0.22
CA PHE A 529 -16.18 4.10 -0.45
C PHE A 529 -16.25 5.45 0.24
N ALA A 530 -15.23 5.77 1.02
CA ALA A 530 -15.13 7.10 1.60
C ALA A 530 -14.75 8.07 0.46
N GLN A 531 -15.72 8.84 0.01
CA GLN A 531 -15.48 9.94 -0.91
C GLN A 531 -15.12 11.16 -0.06
N ASN A 532 -13.87 11.65 -0.22
CA ASN A 532 -13.35 12.86 0.42
C ASN A 532 -13.12 12.74 1.94
N LEU A 533 -12.13 11.97 2.35
CA LEU A 533 -11.50 12.15 3.66
C LEU A 533 -10.40 13.20 3.57
#